data_06d3c44ef230c244fc7af94cdbcc3c3f
#
_entry.id   06d3c44ef230c244fc7af94cdbcc3c3f
#
_cell.length_a   1.000
_cell.length_b   1.000
_cell.length_c   1.000
_cell.angle_alpha   90.00
_cell.angle_beta   90.00
_cell.angle_gamma   90.00
#
_symmetry.space_group_name_H-M   'P 1'
#
loop_
_entity.id
_entity.type
_entity.pdbx_description
1 polymer ?
#
loop_
_entity_poly.entity_id
_entity_poly.type
_entity_poly.pdbx_seq_one_letter_code
_entity_poly.pdbx_strand_id
1 'polypeptide(L)'
;MATIAASAKEPGLVKEDFLREIQPLLRKYCFNCHGEKKSKAAIRVDYMDGTVPDKEVRHWEVIRKQLAEEEMPPVDEEQPTKAQRAAMVTWIDEALIMTRTRVRPKNGGARRLTVAQYRNTLRDLLGIEEEITGVLPP
;
A
#
# COMPACT_ATOMS: atom_id res chain seq x y z
N MET A 1 -11.74 18.23 29.13
CA MET A 1 -11.21 17.91 27.80
C MET A 1 -11.10 16.39 27.70
N ALA A 2 -11.98 15.75 26.98
CA ALA A 2 -11.97 14.29 26.83
C ALA A 2 -11.09 13.94 25.63
N THR A 3 -9.98 13.27 25.88
CA THR A 3 -9.09 12.74 24.86
C THR A 3 -9.78 11.52 24.25
N ILE A 4 -10.28 11.64 23.04
CA ILE A 4 -10.77 10.50 22.26
C ILE A 4 -9.54 9.72 21.83
N ALA A 5 -9.22 8.66 22.56
CA ALA A 5 -8.25 7.67 22.11
C ALA A 5 -8.85 6.98 20.88
N ALA A 6 -8.31 7.26 19.71
CA ALA A 6 -8.59 6.49 18.51
C ALA A 6 -8.10 5.06 18.76
N SER A 7 -9.03 4.15 19.03
CA SER A 7 -8.74 2.73 19.17
C SER A 7 -8.25 2.23 17.81
N ALA A 8 -6.96 1.93 17.70
CA ALA A 8 -6.41 1.31 16.51
C ALA A 8 -7.05 -0.08 16.35
N LYS A 9 -7.74 -0.30 15.25
CA LYS A 9 -8.33 -1.61 14.92
C LYS A 9 -7.24 -2.66 14.76
N GLU A 10 -7.47 -3.86 15.30
CA GLU A 10 -6.55 -4.98 15.14
C GLU A 10 -6.51 -5.48 13.68
N PRO A 11 -5.35 -5.95 13.16
CA PRO A 11 -5.20 -6.40 11.77
C PRO A 11 -6.22 -7.44 11.32
N GLY A 12 -6.67 -8.33 12.21
CA GLY A 12 -7.67 -9.34 11.93
C GLY A 12 -9.06 -8.74 11.65
N LEU A 13 -9.44 -7.72 12.38
CA LEU A 13 -10.74 -7.04 12.22
C LEU A 13 -10.86 -6.36 10.86
N VAL A 14 -9.78 -5.80 10.33
CA VAL A 14 -9.78 -5.16 9.00
C VAL A 14 -10.04 -6.17 7.89
N LYS A 15 -9.48 -7.38 7.99
CA LYS A 15 -9.71 -8.45 7.01
C LYS A 15 -11.14 -8.99 7.08
N GLU A 16 -11.68 -9.18 8.28
CA GLU A 16 -13.07 -9.64 8.47
C GLU A 16 -14.06 -8.62 7.94
N ASP A 17 -13.88 -7.34 8.23
CA ASP A 17 -14.69 -6.25 7.70
C ASP A 17 -14.60 -6.19 6.18
N PHE A 18 -13.42 -6.42 5.60
CA PHE A 18 -13.26 -6.49 4.14
C PHE A 18 -14.14 -7.58 3.53
N LEU A 19 -14.03 -8.80 4.02
CA LEU A 19 -14.77 -9.93 3.46
C LEU A 19 -16.29 -9.78 3.61
N ARG A 20 -16.73 -9.17 4.72
CA ARG A 20 -18.15 -8.99 5.04
C ARG A 20 -18.77 -7.81 4.29
N GLU A 21 -18.08 -6.68 4.21
CA GLU A 21 -18.66 -5.41 3.79
C GLU A 21 -18.08 -4.88 2.47
N ILE A 22 -16.76 -4.99 2.28
CA ILE A 22 -16.09 -4.34 1.16
C ILE A 22 -16.02 -5.24 -0.08
N GLN A 23 -15.65 -6.51 0.10
CA GLN A 23 -15.54 -7.45 -1.02
C GLN A 23 -16.85 -7.60 -1.81
N PRO A 24 -18.04 -7.68 -1.19
CA PRO A 24 -19.30 -7.71 -1.94
C PRO A 24 -19.51 -6.45 -2.80
N LEU A 25 -19.09 -5.27 -2.32
CA LEU A 25 -19.19 -4.03 -3.08
C LEU A 25 -18.19 -4.02 -4.25
N LEU A 26 -16.93 -4.44 -4.03
CA LEU A 26 -15.96 -4.59 -5.11
C LEU A 26 -16.43 -5.59 -6.18
N ARG A 27 -17.01 -6.70 -5.74
CA ARG A 27 -17.59 -7.71 -6.66
C ARG A 27 -18.68 -7.11 -7.52
N LYS A 28 -19.59 -6.33 -6.93
CA LYS A 28 -20.70 -5.73 -7.61
C LYS A 28 -20.28 -4.65 -8.61
N TYR A 29 -19.39 -3.74 -8.18
CA TYR A 29 -19.11 -2.52 -8.93
C TYR A 29 -17.78 -2.53 -9.72
N CYS A 30 -16.86 -3.45 -9.41
CA CYS A 30 -15.49 -3.41 -9.95
C CYS A 30 -15.11 -4.66 -10.77
N PHE A 31 -15.50 -5.87 -10.33
CA PHE A 31 -14.99 -7.14 -10.91
C PHE A 31 -15.35 -7.31 -12.39
N ASN A 32 -16.45 -6.74 -12.86
CA ASN A 32 -16.85 -6.83 -14.27
C ASN A 32 -15.81 -6.22 -15.22
N CYS A 33 -15.10 -5.20 -14.77
CA CYS A 33 -14.06 -4.50 -15.53
C CYS A 33 -12.63 -4.77 -15.04
N HIS A 34 -12.47 -5.11 -13.75
CA HIS A 34 -11.19 -5.30 -13.07
C HIS A 34 -11.07 -6.70 -12.44
N GLY A 35 -11.48 -7.72 -13.16
CA GLY A 35 -11.44 -9.12 -12.75
C GLY A 35 -10.59 -9.99 -13.67
N GLU A 36 -10.70 -11.29 -13.46
CA GLU A 36 -9.92 -12.29 -14.20
C GLU A 36 -10.18 -12.26 -15.72
N LYS A 37 -11.45 -12.15 -16.12
CA LYS A 37 -11.84 -12.18 -17.53
C LYS A 37 -11.57 -10.87 -18.27
N LYS A 38 -11.51 -9.76 -17.54
CA LYS A 38 -11.32 -8.42 -18.07
C LYS A 38 -10.53 -7.59 -17.09
N SER A 39 -9.38 -7.11 -17.53
CA SER A 39 -8.45 -6.32 -16.71
C SER A 39 -8.19 -4.97 -17.38
N LYS A 40 -9.18 -4.04 -17.27
CA LYS A 40 -9.03 -2.67 -17.77
C LYS A 40 -7.86 -1.99 -17.06
N ALA A 41 -7.04 -1.25 -17.81
CA ALA A 41 -5.84 -0.56 -17.32
C ALA A 41 -4.83 -1.48 -16.59
N ALA A 42 -4.83 -2.79 -16.89
CA ALA A 42 -4.02 -3.81 -16.23
C ALA A 42 -4.24 -3.89 -14.70
N ILE A 43 -5.38 -3.41 -14.21
CA ILE A 43 -5.75 -3.45 -12.79
C ILE A 43 -6.72 -4.61 -12.57
N ARG A 44 -6.44 -5.43 -11.56
CA ARG A 44 -7.31 -6.49 -11.06
C ARG A 44 -7.58 -6.26 -9.58
N VAL A 45 -8.81 -6.47 -9.15
CA VAL A 45 -9.23 -6.34 -7.75
C VAL A 45 -9.89 -7.62 -7.21
N ASP A 46 -10.14 -8.59 -8.06
CA ASP A 46 -10.86 -9.84 -7.74
C ASP A 46 -10.05 -10.81 -6.86
N TYR A 47 -8.72 -10.70 -6.83
CA TYR A 47 -7.85 -11.49 -5.97
C TYR A 47 -7.59 -10.87 -4.59
N MET A 48 -8.07 -9.65 -4.37
CA MET A 48 -7.86 -8.94 -3.11
C MET A 48 -8.66 -9.59 -1.98
N ASP A 49 -7.97 -9.89 -0.88
CA ASP A 49 -8.53 -10.63 0.26
C ASP A 49 -8.59 -9.81 1.56
N GLY A 50 -8.42 -8.49 1.45
CA GLY A 50 -8.39 -7.58 2.59
C GLY A 50 -7.03 -7.46 3.27
N THR A 51 -6.04 -8.21 2.82
CA THR A 51 -4.64 -7.92 3.19
C THR A 51 -4.10 -6.81 2.29
N VAL A 52 -3.27 -5.93 2.88
CA VAL A 52 -2.59 -4.87 2.13
C VAL A 52 -1.08 -5.07 2.29
N PRO A 53 -0.48 -5.98 1.50
CA PRO A 53 0.98 -6.14 1.51
C PRO A 53 1.65 -4.89 0.92
N ASP A 54 2.91 -4.64 1.26
CA ASP A 54 3.65 -3.45 0.85
C ASP A 54 3.63 -3.22 -0.68
N LYS A 55 3.68 -4.28 -1.46
CA LYS A 55 3.63 -4.23 -2.93
C LYS A 55 2.29 -3.74 -3.48
N GLU A 56 1.21 -3.89 -2.71
CA GLU A 56 -0.15 -3.53 -3.10
C GLU A 56 -0.56 -2.12 -2.62
N VAL A 57 0.21 -1.50 -1.74
CA VAL A 57 -0.09 -0.18 -1.16
C VAL A 57 -0.44 0.83 -2.24
N ARG A 58 0.38 0.91 -3.30
CA ARG A 58 0.15 1.85 -4.40
C ARG A 58 -1.16 1.57 -5.16
N HIS A 59 -1.53 0.31 -5.35
CA HIS A 59 -2.79 -0.05 -5.98
C HIS A 59 -3.98 0.41 -5.13
N TRP A 60 -3.93 0.18 -3.82
CA TRP A 60 -4.97 0.62 -2.90
C TRP A 60 -5.09 2.15 -2.83
N GLU A 61 -3.97 2.88 -2.89
CA GLU A 61 -3.97 4.34 -2.95
C GLU A 61 -4.68 4.85 -4.22
N VAL A 62 -4.43 4.23 -5.37
CA VAL A 62 -5.09 4.57 -6.63
C VAL A 62 -6.59 4.27 -6.56
N ILE A 63 -6.98 3.07 -6.08
CA ILE A 63 -8.39 2.69 -5.91
C ILE A 63 -9.09 3.69 -4.98
N ARG A 64 -8.48 4.01 -3.86
CA ARG A 64 -9.00 4.98 -2.89
C ARG A 64 -9.25 6.34 -3.54
N LYS A 65 -8.27 6.85 -4.31
CA LYS A 65 -8.37 8.12 -5.02
C LYS A 65 -9.53 8.12 -6.00
N GLN A 66 -9.59 7.13 -6.87
CA GLN A 66 -10.63 6.99 -7.89
C GLN A 66 -12.05 6.88 -7.28
N LEU A 67 -12.19 6.21 -6.14
CA LEU A 67 -13.45 6.15 -5.39
C LEU A 67 -13.81 7.50 -4.77
N ALA A 68 -12.86 8.19 -4.15
CA ALA A 68 -13.10 9.46 -3.47
C ALA A 68 -13.43 10.61 -4.45
N GLU A 69 -12.83 10.58 -5.64
CA GLU A 69 -13.04 11.57 -6.71
C GLU A 69 -14.24 11.21 -7.61
N GLU A 70 -14.96 10.12 -7.29
CA GLU A 70 -16.10 9.61 -8.06
C GLU A 70 -15.80 9.27 -9.53
N GLU A 71 -14.51 9.08 -9.87
CA GLU A 71 -14.07 8.70 -11.20
C GLU A 71 -14.35 7.21 -11.53
N MET A 72 -14.48 6.37 -10.49
CA MET A 72 -14.84 4.96 -10.61
C MET A 72 -16.00 4.58 -9.68
N PRO A 73 -16.92 3.74 -10.17
CA PRO A 73 -17.11 3.29 -11.56
C PRO A 73 -17.38 4.45 -12.54
N PRO A 74 -17.16 4.26 -13.88
CA PRO A 74 -17.55 5.25 -14.88
C PRO A 74 -19.02 5.62 -14.80
N VAL A 75 -19.39 6.82 -15.24
CA VAL A 75 -20.75 7.38 -15.06
C VAL A 75 -21.85 6.57 -15.76
N ASP A 76 -21.50 5.79 -16.76
CA ASP A 76 -22.38 4.90 -17.53
C ASP A 76 -22.58 3.52 -16.88
N GLU A 77 -21.89 3.24 -15.78
CA GLU A 77 -22.00 1.99 -15.03
C GLU A 77 -22.82 2.18 -13.72
N GLU A 78 -23.25 1.08 -13.12
CA GLU A 78 -23.97 1.13 -11.84
C GLU A 78 -23.09 1.78 -10.75
N GLN A 79 -23.65 2.78 -10.09
CA GLN A 79 -22.91 3.55 -9.07
C GLN A 79 -23.20 3.05 -7.65
N PRO A 80 -22.16 2.95 -6.78
CA PRO A 80 -22.39 2.73 -5.36
C PRO A 80 -23.11 3.94 -4.74
N THR A 81 -23.93 3.69 -3.74
CA THR A 81 -24.49 4.79 -2.94
C THR A 81 -23.37 5.59 -2.25
N LYS A 82 -23.68 6.82 -1.85
CA LYS A 82 -22.73 7.65 -1.09
C LYS A 82 -22.20 6.94 0.17
N ALA A 83 -23.09 6.24 0.87
CA ALA A 83 -22.72 5.47 2.06
C ALA A 83 -21.79 4.31 1.74
N GLN A 84 -22.06 3.54 0.66
CA GLN A 84 -21.20 2.44 0.22
C GLN A 84 -19.84 2.92 -0.24
N ARG A 85 -19.81 4.03 -0.99
CA ARG A 85 -18.55 4.65 -1.43
C ARG A 85 -17.71 5.12 -0.24
N ALA A 86 -18.36 5.81 0.72
CA ALA A 86 -17.69 6.25 1.95
C ALA A 86 -17.16 5.07 2.77
N ALA A 87 -17.92 3.98 2.89
CA ALA A 87 -17.46 2.77 3.59
C ALA A 87 -16.21 2.16 2.94
N MET A 88 -16.17 2.06 1.59
CA MET A 88 -15.00 1.57 0.88
C MET A 88 -13.77 2.47 1.10
N VAL A 89 -13.94 3.79 0.99
CA VAL A 89 -12.85 4.77 1.20
C VAL A 89 -12.32 4.70 2.62
N THR A 90 -13.21 4.69 3.62
CA THR A 90 -12.83 4.62 5.04
C THR A 90 -12.07 3.33 5.35
N TRP A 91 -12.55 2.18 4.85
CA TRP A 91 -11.86 0.91 5.05
C TRP A 91 -10.44 0.95 4.44
N ILE A 92 -10.30 1.49 3.21
CA ILE A 92 -8.99 1.59 2.55
C ILE A 92 -8.06 2.49 3.35
N ASP A 93 -8.53 3.63 3.85
CA ASP A 93 -7.73 4.56 4.66
C ASP A 93 -7.22 3.87 5.94
N GLU A 94 -8.09 3.15 6.65
CA GLU A 94 -7.72 2.38 7.85
C GLU A 94 -6.68 1.31 7.53
N ALA A 95 -6.88 0.53 6.46
CA ALA A 95 -5.97 -0.53 6.03
C ALA A 95 -4.59 0.02 5.62
N LEU A 96 -4.54 1.16 4.92
CA LEU A 96 -3.30 1.82 4.55
C LEU A 96 -2.55 2.36 5.77
N ILE A 97 -3.25 2.97 6.73
CA ILE A 97 -2.65 3.44 7.99
C ILE A 97 -2.02 2.26 8.73
N MET A 98 -2.75 1.15 8.89
CA MET A 98 -2.23 -0.04 9.56
C MET A 98 -1.02 -0.63 8.87
N THR A 99 -1.02 -0.67 7.55
CA THR A 99 0.13 -1.17 6.78
C THR A 99 1.36 -0.29 6.97
N ARG A 100 1.20 1.02 7.01
CA ARG A 100 2.29 1.99 7.21
C ARG A 100 2.82 1.98 8.64
N THR A 101 1.97 1.74 9.63
CA THR A 101 2.34 1.69 11.05
C THR A 101 2.82 0.30 11.50
N ARG A 102 2.70 -0.72 10.65
CA ARG A 102 3.16 -2.07 10.95
C ARG A 102 4.64 -2.07 11.32
N VAL A 103 4.95 -2.62 12.49
CA VAL A 103 6.35 -2.86 12.89
C VAL A 103 6.95 -3.89 11.92
N ARG A 104 7.81 -3.42 11.04
CA ARG A 104 8.56 -4.31 10.14
C ARG A 104 9.72 -4.91 10.92
N PRO A 105 9.95 -6.23 10.83
CA PRO A 105 11.20 -6.79 11.31
C PRO A 105 12.33 -6.03 10.62
N LYS A 106 13.30 -5.56 11.37
CA LYS A 106 14.46 -4.81 10.87
C LYS A 106 15.42 -5.75 10.08
N ASN A 107 14.91 -6.43 9.07
CA ASN A 107 15.71 -7.18 8.13
C ASN A 107 16.22 -6.16 7.08
N GLY A 108 17.36 -5.57 7.33
CA GLY A 108 17.97 -4.59 6.45
C GLY A 108 17.91 -3.15 6.96
N GLY A 109 18.08 -2.93 8.25
CA GLY A 109 18.50 -1.61 8.73
C GLY A 109 19.74 -1.18 7.93
N ALA A 110 19.82 0.11 7.59
CA ALA A 110 21.00 0.64 6.91
C ALA A 110 22.25 0.15 7.64
N ARG A 111 22.93 -0.82 7.04
CA ARG A 111 24.18 -1.34 7.59
C ARG A 111 25.28 -0.37 7.17
N ARG A 112 26.10 0.02 8.12
CA ARG A 112 27.32 0.77 7.80
C ARG A 112 28.12 -0.03 6.77
N LEU A 113 28.53 0.57 5.68
CA LEU A 113 29.43 -0.07 4.73
C LEU A 113 30.76 -0.36 5.43
N THR A 114 31.36 -1.50 5.13
CA THR A 114 32.76 -1.74 5.50
C THR A 114 33.66 -0.79 4.70
N VAL A 115 34.87 -0.51 5.20
CA VAL A 115 35.85 0.33 4.50
C VAL A 115 36.07 -0.15 3.06
N ALA A 116 36.16 -1.46 2.86
CA ALA A 116 36.32 -2.05 1.52
C ALA A 116 35.09 -1.80 0.62
N GLN A 117 33.88 -1.95 1.14
CA GLN A 117 32.66 -1.67 0.40
C GLN A 117 32.57 -0.18 0.04
N TYR A 118 32.88 0.70 0.97
CA TYR A 118 32.89 2.14 0.73
C TYR A 118 33.90 2.53 -0.36
N ARG A 119 35.16 2.03 -0.29
CA ARG A 119 36.19 2.22 -1.31
C ARG A 119 35.72 1.74 -2.68
N ASN A 120 35.19 0.51 -2.76
CA ASN A 120 34.69 -0.03 -4.03
C ASN A 120 33.55 0.82 -4.60
N THR A 121 32.64 1.29 -3.77
CA THR A 121 31.55 2.18 -4.20
C THR A 121 32.08 3.49 -4.78
N LEU A 122 33.07 4.11 -4.13
CA LEU A 122 33.65 5.36 -4.64
C LEU A 122 34.41 5.15 -5.96
N ARG A 123 35.12 4.04 -6.08
CA ARG A 123 35.82 3.69 -7.34
C ARG A 123 34.80 3.46 -8.46
N ASP A 124 33.73 2.66 -8.20
CA ASP A 124 32.78 2.24 -9.22
C ASP A 124 31.87 3.38 -9.66
N LEU A 125 31.52 4.31 -8.75
CA LEU A 125 30.63 5.42 -9.05
C LEU A 125 31.36 6.70 -9.50
N LEU A 126 32.52 6.97 -8.96
CA LEU A 126 33.22 8.25 -9.14
C LEU A 126 34.59 8.11 -9.85
N GLY A 127 35.04 6.88 -10.13
CA GLY A 127 36.35 6.63 -10.74
C GLY A 127 37.53 7.00 -9.82
N ILE A 128 37.31 7.08 -8.50
CA ILE A 128 38.38 7.43 -7.53
C ILE A 128 39.16 6.17 -7.22
N GLU A 129 40.41 6.11 -7.68
CA GLU A 129 41.32 4.99 -7.43
C GLU A 129 42.25 5.22 -6.23
N GLU A 130 42.33 6.46 -5.76
CA GLU A 130 43.19 6.84 -4.63
C GLU A 130 42.70 6.24 -3.30
N GLU A 131 43.65 5.95 -2.40
CA GLU A 131 43.33 5.44 -1.05
C GLU A 131 42.86 6.57 -0.14
N ILE A 132 41.57 6.83 -0.16
CA ILE A 132 40.93 7.89 0.65
C ILE A 132 40.28 7.37 1.95
N THR A 133 40.39 6.07 2.20
CA THR A 133 39.72 5.43 3.34
C THR A 133 40.61 5.34 4.61
N GLY A 134 41.81 5.79 4.55
CA GLY A 134 42.77 5.76 5.68
C GLY A 134 42.36 6.58 6.90
N VAL A 135 41.40 7.51 6.74
CA VAL A 135 40.85 8.33 7.83
C VAL A 135 39.54 7.76 8.42
N LEU A 136 39.03 6.67 7.84
CA LEU A 136 37.79 6.07 8.33
C LEU A 136 38.09 5.10 9.48
N PRO A 137 37.33 5.12 10.57
CA PRO A 137 37.47 4.13 11.64
C PRO A 137 37.10 2.74 11.13
N PRO A 138 37.74 1.70 11.67
CA PRO A 138 37.52 0.31 11.28
C PRO A 138 36.07 -0.17 11.55
#